data_2b74217b3fc0b545f999ac056a9c19fa
#
_entry.id   2b74217b3fc0b545f999ac056a9c19fa
#
_cell.length_a   1.000
_cell.length_b   1.000
_cell.length_c   1.000
_cell.angle_alpha   90.00
_cell.angle_beta   90.00
_cell.angle_gamma   90.00
#
_symmetry.space_group_name_H-M   'P 1'
#
loop_
_entity.id
_entity.type
_entity.pdbx_description
1 polymer ?
#
loop_
_entity_poly.entity_id
_entity_poly.type
_entity_poly.pdbx_seq_one_letter_code
_entity_poly.pdbx_strand_id
1 'polypeptide(L)'
;LDPAAPPRWGKMNAQQMTEHLTDFFNVSVEKIIFPLVTPPEHLARYREFLYSDKAFKENTKAPAEVLGEEPLPLRTATLKDAKDKLKKTVEYFFKYFNDEPEKVTLHPAFGMLLYSEWLMLHYKHVKHHLRQFNLIP
;
A
#
# COMPACT_ATOMS: atom_id res chain seq x y z
N LEU A 1 10.10 -10.76 10.76
CA LEU A 1 8.64 -11.02 10.80
C LEU A 1 8.40 -12.53 10.80
N ASP A 2 7.74 -13.01 11.84
CA ASP A 2 7.38 -14.42 11.98
C ASP A 2 6.13 -14.73 11.14
N PRO A 3 6.10 -15.81 10.34
CA PRO A 3 4.90 -16.20 9.61
C PRO A 3 3.67 -16.43 10.50
N ALA A 4 3.87 -16.81 11.74
CA ALA A 4 2.79 -17.05 12.71
C ALA A 4 2.43 -15.81 13.55
N ALA A 5 3.07 -14.66 13.31
CA ALA A 5 2.80 -13.45 14.08
C ALA A 5 1.35 -12.99 13.88
N PRO A 6 0.59 -12.77 14.97
CA PRO A 6 -0.77 -12.26 14.84
C PRO A 6 -0.75 -10.74 14.60
N PRO A 7 -1.72 -10.22 13.84
CA PRO A 7 -1.88 -8.78 13.72
C PRO A 7 -2.50 -8.19 14.99
N ARG A 8 -2.19 -6.92 15.28
CA ARG A 8 -2.85 -6.16 16.35
C ARG A 8 -4.30 -5.82 16.00
N TRP A 9 -4.59 -5.72 14.73
CA TRP A 9 -5.95 -5.49 14.21
C TRP A 9 -6.06 -6.10 12.81
N GLY A 10 -7.31 -6.28 12.35
CA GLY A 10 -7.58 -6.80 11.02
C GLY A 10 -7.46 -8.31 10.90
N LYS A 11 -7.63 -8.80 9.69
CA LYS A 11 -7.75 -10.22 9.37
C LYS A 11 -6.55 -10.81 8.61
N MET A 12 -5.65 -9.98 8.07
CA MET A 12 -4.51 -10.48 7.29
C MET A 12 -3.50 -11.18 8.20
N ASN A 13 -2.94 -12.30 7.73
CA ASN A 13 -1.74 -12.84 8.33
C ASN A 13 -0.50 -12.10 7.79
N ALA A 14 0.68 -12.44 8.31
CA ALA A 14 1.93 -11.77 7.94
C ALA A 14 2.23 -11.85 6.44
N GLN A 15 2.00 -13.00 5.84
CA GLN A 15 2.24 -13.20 4.40
C GLN A 15 1.25 -12.43 3.55
N GLN A 16 -0.02 -12.41 3.93
CA GLN A 16 -1.04 -11.62 3.22
C GLN A 16 -0.74 -10.13 3.30
N MET A 17 -0.28 -9.65 4.46
CA MET A 17 0.12 -8.24 4.61
C MET A 17 1.29 -7.91 3.66
N THR A 18 2.28 -8.78 3.58
CA THR A 18 3.43 -8.58 2.69
C THR A 18 3.00 -8.53 1.23
N GLU A 19 2.12 -9.44 0.81
CA GLU A 19 1.56 -9.45 -0.54
C GLU A 19 0.71 -8.19 -0.82
N HIS A 20 -0.03 -7.72 0.18
CA HIS A 20 -0.82 -6.50 0.09
C HIS A 20 0.07 -5.27 -0.16
N LEU A 21 1.20 -5.15 0.53
CA LEU A 21 2.16 -4.07 0.27
C LEU A 21 2.70 -4.15 -1.15
N THR A 22 3.04 -5.34 -1.61
CA THR A 22 3.50 -5.57 -3.00
C THR A 22 2.46 -5.09 -4.00
N ASP A 23 1.18 -5.39 -3.77
CA ASP A 23 0.10 -4.96 -4.65
C ASP A 23 0.04 -3.44 -4.78
N PHE A 24 0.18 -2.71 -3.68
CA PHE A 24 0.08 -1.25 -3.74
C PHE A 24 1.33 -0.59 -4.34
N PHE A 25 2.51 -1.17 -4.19
CA PHE A 25 3.65 -0.74 -5.00
C PHE A 25 3.38 -0.99 -6.49
N ASN A 26 2.74 -2.09 -6.84
CA ASN A 26 2.37 -2.38 -8.24
C ASN A 26 1.29 -1.43 -8.76
N VAL A 27 0.41 -0.92 -7.92
CA VAL A 27 -0.56 0.13 -8.31
C VAL A 27 0.20 1.40 -8.71
N SER A 28 1.22 1.79 -7.95
CA SER A 28 1.98 3.01 -8.24
C SER A 28 2.71 2.99 -9.58
N VAL A 29 3.03 1.81 -10.09
CA VAL A 29 3.73 1.64 -11.38
C VAL A 29 2.81 1.08 -12.47
N GLU A 30 1.51 1.14 -12.27
CA GLU A 30 0.48 0.75 -13.24
C GLU A 30 0.49 -0.74 -13.65
N LYS A 31 1.10 -1.61 -12.86
CA LYS A 31 0.98 -3.06 -13.05
C LYS A 31 -0.35 -3.61 -12.55
N ILE A 32 -0.96 -2.92 -11.59
CA ILE A 32 -2.32 -3.16 -11.12
C ILE A 32 -3.05 -1.83 -11.26
N ILE A 33 -4.23 -1.85 -11.89
CA ILE A 33 -5.02 -0.64 -12.14
C ILE A 33 -6.38 -0.80 -11.48
N PHE A 34 -6.71 0.17 -10.63
CA PHE A 34 -8.04 0.33 -10.06
C PHE A 34 -8.64 1.66 -10.50
N PRO A 35 -9.96 1.74 -10.65
CA PRO A 35 -10.60 3.04 -10.89
C PRO A 35 -10.56 3.91 -9.63
N LEU A 36 -10.69 5.22 -9.82
CA LEU A 36 -10.87 6.15 -8.71
C LEU A 36 -12.23 5.90 -8.05
N VAL A 37 -12.24 5.65 -6.74
CA VAL A 37 -13.46 5.40 -5.97
C VAL A 37 -13.85 6.58 -5.07
N THR A 38 -12.92 7.48 -4.77
CA THR A 38 -13.18 8.66 -3.94
C THR A 38 -13.96 9.70 -4.75
N PRO A 39 -15.08 10.22 -4.23
CA PRO A 39 -15.77 11.33 -4.88
C PRO A 39 -14.84 12.53 -5.07
N PRO A 40 -14.88 13.22 -6.24
CA PRO A 40 -13.97 14.33 -6.53
C PRO A 40 -13.93 15.42 -5.46
N GLU A 41 -15.06 15.72 -4.82
CA GLU A 41 -15.16 16.71 -3.77
C GLU A 41 -14.40 16.35 -2.49
N HIS A 42 -13.99 15.09 -2.32
CA HIS A 42 -13.24 14.64 -1.16
C HIS A 42 -11.73 14.53 -1.41
N LEU A 43 -11.27 14.64 -2.65
CA LEU A 43 -9.86 14.46 -3.00
C LEU A 43 -8.94 15.46 -2.30
N ALA A 44 -9.37 16.72 -2.13
CA ALA A 44 -8.58 17.74 -1.45
C ALA A 44 -8.27 17.34 -0.01
N ARG A 45 -9.25 16.75 0.69
CA ARG A 45 -9.09 16.28 2.06
C ARG A 45 -8.12 15.09 2.15
N TYR A 46 -8.15 14.19 1.17
CA TYR A 46 -7.19 13.08 1.10
C TYR A 46 -5.77 13.60 0.86
N ARG A 47 -5.61 14.60 -0.02
CA ARG A 47 -4.30 15.23 -0.24
C ARG A 47 -3.79 15.92 1.02
N GLU A 48 -4.64 16.62 1.74
CA GLU A 48 -4.29 17.25 3.01
C GLU A 48 -3.77 16.22 4.02
N PHE A 49 -4.44 15.08 4.14
CA PHE A 49 -3.95 13.99 4.98
C PHE A 49 -2.59 13.48 4.51
N LEU A 50 -2.40 13.29 3.20
CA LEU A 50 -1.15 12.80 2.62
C LEU A 50 0.03 13.70 2.99
N TYR A 51 -0.15 15.02 2.95
CA TYR A 51 0.90 15.99 3.26
C TYR A 51 1.03 16.29 4.76
N SER A 52 0.16 15.74 5.59
CA SER A 52 0.20 15.94 7.05
C SER A 52 1.14 14.95 7.74
N ASP A 53 1.38 15.18 9.03
CA ASP A 53 2.14 14.25 9.88
C ASP A 53 1.29 13.09 10.39
N LYS A 54 -0.01 13.10 10.07
CA LYS A 54 -0.94 12.08 10.58
C LYS A 54 -0.65 10.71 9.97
N ALA A 55 -0.72 9.68 10.81
CA ALA A 55 -0.67 8.28 10.39
C ALA A 55 -2.08 7.77 10.07
N PHE A 56 -2.18 6.68 9.33
CA PHE A 56 -3.44 5.95 9.21
C PHE A 56 -3.88 5.48 10.59
N LYS A 57 -5.16 5.60 10.90
CA LYS A 57 -5.72 5.09 12.14
C LYS A 57 -5.74 3.57 12.12
N GLU A 58 -5.61 2.95 13.30
CA GLU A 58 -5.80 1.51 13.45
C GLU A 58 -7.16 1.11 12.88
N ASN A 59 -7.24 -0.09 12.31
CA ASN A 59 -8.44 -0.59 11.64
C ASN A 59 -8.88 0.18 10.39
N THR A 60 -8.06 1.09 9.85
CA THR A 60 -8.34 1.71 8.56
C THR A 60 -8.34 0.64 7.48
N LYS A 61 -9.39 0.61 6.66
CA LYS A 61 -9.56 -0.36 5.58
C LYS A 61 -9.56 0.35 4.23
N ALA A 62 -9.01 -0.32 3.21
CA ALA A 62 -9.19 0.12 1.84
C ALA A 62 -10.68 0.02 1.46
N PRO A 63 -11.16 0.85 0.51
CA PRO A 63 -12.53 0.73 0.03
C PRO A 63 -12.85 -0.70 -0.44
N ALA A 64 -14.05 -1.19 -0.10
CA ALA A 64 -14.46 -2.54 -0.48
C ALA A 64 -14.47 -2.74 -2.00
N GLU A 65 -14.72 -1.67 -2.76
CA GLU A 65 -14.68 -1.67 -4.23
C GLU A 65 -13.29 -2.00 -4.79
N VAL A 66 -12.23 -1.82 -3.98
CA VAL A 66 -10.84 -2.07 -4.37
C VAL A 66 -10.39 -3.47 -3.96
N LEU A 67 -10.56 -3.81 -2.67
CA LEU A 67 -10.00 -5.05 -2.10
C LEU A 67 -11.06 -6.05 -1.62
N GLY A 68 -12.34 -5.67 -1.60
CA GLY A 68 -13.36 -6.47 -0.95
C GLY A 68 -13.25 -6.37 0.58
N GLU A 69 -14.01 -7.21 1.29
CA GLU A 69 -14.08 -7.17 2.76
C GLU A 69 -13.13 -8.16 3.43
N GLU A 70 -12.69 -9.19 2.70
CA GLU A 70 -11.82 -10.23 3.22
C GLU A 70 -10.42 -10.13 2.58
N PRO A 71 -9.36 -10.57 3.30
CA PRO A 71 -8.03 -10.64 2.71
C PRO A 71 -8.01 -11.54 1.48
N LEU A 72 -7.19 -11.17 0.49
CA LEU A 72 -7.00 -12.01 -0.69
C LEU A 72 -6.32 -13.32 -0.30
N PRO A 73 -6.61 -14.43 -1.03
CA PRO A 73 -5.88 -15.68 -0.84
C PRO A 73 -4.38 -15.50 -1.06
N LEU A 74 -3.59 -16.32 -0.39
CA LEU A 74 -2.14 -16.33 -0.58
C LEU A 74 -1.77 -16.67 -2.02
N ARG A 75 -0.79 -15.95 -2.57
CA ARG A 75 -0.31 -16.10 -3.95
C ARG A 75 1.15 -16.51 -4.03
N THR A 76 1.88 -16.50 -2.93
CA THR A 76 3.26 -16.97 -2.81
C THR A 76 3.29 -18.22 -1.93
N ALA A 77 4.34 -19.04 -2.10
CA ALA A 77 4.44 -20.29 -1.35
C ALA A 77 4.78 -20.06 0.14
N THR A 78 5.62 -19.07 0.42
CA THR A 78 6.10 -18.79 1.78
C THR A 78 6.17 -17.29 2.04
N LEU A 79 6.26 -16.92 3.33
CA LEU A 79 6.53 -15.53 3.71
C LEU A 79 7.85 -15.02 3.14
N LYS A 80 8.88 -15.88 3.10
CA LYS A 80 10.17 -15.51 2.50
C LYS A 80 10.00 -15.12 1.03
N ASP A 81 9.26 -15.90 0.27
CA ASP A 81 8.99 -15.61 -1.15
C ASP A 81 8.22 -14.30 -1.29
N ALA A 82 7.25 -14.05 -0.43
CA ALA A 82 6.48 -12.80 -0.41
C ALA A 82 7.40 -11.60 -0.15
N LYS A 83 8.32 -11.72 0.80
CA LYS A 83 9.28 -10.65 1.12
C LYS A 83 10.27 -10.41 -0.02
N ASP A 84 10.76 -11.45 -0.66
CA ASP A 84 11.67 -11.33 -1.80
C ASP A 84 10.97 -10.63 -2.96
N LYS A 85 9.70 -10.95 -3.20
CA LYS A 85 8.89 -10.31 -4.22
C LYS A 85 8.63 -8.83 -3.90
N LEU A 86 8.32 -8.52 -2.65
CA LEU A 86 8.15 -7.14 -2.21
C LEU A 86 9.41 -6.33 -2.44
N LYS A 87 10.56 -6.87 -2.08
CA LYS A 87 11.85 -6.18 -2.29
C LYS A 87 12.07 -5.84 -3.76
N LYS A 88 11.86 -6.80 -4.66
CA LYS A 88 11.99 -6.58 -6.11
C LYS A 88 11.00 -5.55 -6.62
N THR A 89 9.79 -5.56 -6.09
CA THR A 89 8.73 -4.62 -6.48
C THR A 89 9.08 -3.20 -6.04
N VAL A 90 9.63 -3.03 -4.84
CA VAL A 90 10.10 -1.73 -4.35
C VAL A 90 11.25 -1.21 -5.22
N GLU A 91 12.22 -2.07 -5.56
CA GLU A 91 13.32 -1.71 -6.46
C GLU A 91 12.80 -1.25 -7.83
N TYR A 92 11.80 -1.96 -8.37
CA TYR A 92 11.17 -1.59 -9.63
C TYR A 92 10.44 -0.24 -9.53
N PHE A 93 9.79 0.04 -8.41
CA PHE A 93 9.14 1.33 -8.17
C PHE A 93 10.13 2.48 -8.30
N PHE A 94 11.30 2.38 -7.67
CA PHE A 94 12.32 3.42 -7.77
C PHE A 94 12.85 3.57 -9.20
N LYS A 95 13.09 2.45 -9.88
CA LYS A 95 13.56 2.46 -11.27
C LYS A 95 12.52 3.10 -12.20
N TYR A 96 11.25 2.73 -12.03
CA TYR A 96 10.15 3.24 -12.86
C TYR A 96 10.08 4.76 -12.84
N PHE A 97 10.11 5.36 -11.67
CA PHE A 97 10.04 6.81 -11.52
C PHE A 97 11.39 7.50 -11.79
N ASN A 98 12.50 6.82 -11.63
CA ASN A 98 13.79 7.35 -12.06
C ASN A 98 13.85 7.51 -13.57
N ASP A 99 13.29 6.56 -14.31
CA ASP A 99 13.24 6.59 -15.77
C ASP A 99 12.22 7.61 -16.29
N GLU A 100 11.16 7.86 -15.54
CA GLU A 100 10.08 8.80 -15.89
C GLU A 100 9.70 9.68 -14.70
N PRO A 101 10.55 10.65 -14.33
CA PRO A 101 10.39 11.41 -13.07
C PRO A 101 9.16 12.32 -13.01
N GLU A 102 8.56 12.64 -14.16
CA GLU A 102 7.35 13.49 -14.22
C GLU A 102 6.05 12.69 -14.34
N LYS A 103 6.14 11.36 -14.37
CA LYS A 103 4.96 10.52 -14.49
C LYS A 103 4.03 10.70 -13.28
N VAL A 104 2.72 10.75 -13.56
CA VAL A 104 1.67 10.67 -12.53
C VAL A 104 0.86 9.40 -12.76
N THR A 105 0.51 8.72 -11.69
CA THR A 105 -0.28 7.50 -11.76
C THR A 105 -1.39 7.54 -10.73
N LEU A 106 -2.45 6.76 -10.97
CA LEU A 106 -3.68 6.84 -10.19
C LEU A 106 -3.66 5.91 -8.98
N HIS A 107 -3.94 6.48 -7.80
CA HIS A 107 -4.32 5.71 -6.62
C HIS A 107 -5.84 5.70 -6.51
N PRO A 108 -6.48 4.56 -6.20
CA PRO A 108 -7.95 4.50 -6.17
C PRO A 108 -8.63 5.42 -5.16
N ALA A 109 -7.95 5.78 -4.09
CA ALA A 109 -8.50 6.68 -3.07
C ALA A 109 -7.91 8.09 -3.12
N PHE A 110 -6.64 8.24 -3.43
CA PHE A 110 -5.94 9.54 -3.37
C PHE A 110 -5.89 10.27 -4.71
N GLY A 111 -6.29 9.63 -5.80
CA GLY A 111 -6.26 10.23 -7.13
C GLY A 111 -4.90 10.15 -7.79
N MET A 112 -4.64 11.05 -8.74
CA MET A 112 -3.38 11.08 -9.48
C MET A 112 -2.25 11.57 -8.60
N LEU A 113 -1.17 10.81 -8.51
CA LEU A 113 -0.03 11.08 -7.62
C LEU A 113 1.28 11.14 -8.40
N LEU A 114 2.10 12.14 -8.04
CA LEU A 114 3.50 12.25 -8.45
C LEU A 114 4.36 11.24 -7.66
N TYR A 115 5.58 11.01 -8.12
CA TYR A 115 6.54 10.17 -7.40
C TYR A 115 6.71 10.57 -5.93
N SER A 116 6.91 11.86 -5.65
CA SER A 116 7.06 12.34 -4.27
C SER A 116 5.84 12.05 -3.39
N GLU A 117 4.66 12.12 -3.99
CA GLU A 117 3.40 11.83 -3.29
C GLU A 117 3.23 10.33 -3.05
N TRP A 118 3.62 9.50 -4.01
CA TRP A 118 3.66 8.06 -3.80
C TRP A 118 4.64 7.65 -2.70
N LEU A 119 5.80 8.32 -2.62
CA LEU A 119 6.74 8.07 -1.51
C LEU A 119 6.12 8.35 -0.16
N MET A 120 5.43 9.50 -0.02
CA MET A 120 4.74 9.84 1.23
C MET A 120 3.67 8.81 1.57
N LEU A 121 2.90 8.39 0.58
CA LEU A 121 1.82 7.43 0.80
C LEU A 121 2.37 6.05 1.15
N HIS A 122 3.35 5.56 0.41
CA HIS A 122 3.99 4.28 0.72
C HIS A 122 4.61 4.29 2.11
N TYR A 123 5.24 5.39 2.51
CA TYR A 123 5.79 5.54 3.86
C TYR A 123 4.69 5.38 4.92
N LYS A 124 3.57 6.08 4.78
CA LYS A 124 2.44 5.98 5.71
C LYS A 124 1.86 4.57 5.72
N HIS A 125 1.71 3.96 4.56
CA HIS A 125 1.09 2.65 4.38
C HIS A 125 1.96 1.54 4.95
N VAL A 126 3.25 1.52 4.62
CA VAL A 126 4.20 0.56 5.16
C VAL A 126 4.29 0.68 6.69
N LYS A 127 4.41 1.90 7.19
CA LYS A 127 4.48 2.16 8.64
C LYS A 127 3.23 1.66 9.37
N HIS A 128 2.05 1.86 8.77
CA HIS A 128 0.79 1.36 9.31
C HIS A 128 0.83 -0.17 9.50
N HIS A 129 1.28 -0.90 8.49
CA HIS A 129 1.35 -2.35 8.55
C HIS A 129 2.49 -2.88 9.41
N LEU A 130 3.61 -2.17 9.52
CA LEU A 130 4.67 -2.52 10.46
C LEU A 130 4.17 -2.41 11.90
N ARG A 131 3.37 -1.40 12.21
CA ARG A 131 2.70 -1.28 13.52
C ARG A 131 1.68 -2.38 13.73
N GLN A 132 0.93 -2.73 12.70
CA GLN A 132 -0.08 -3.78 12.76
C GLN A 132 0.52 -5.12 13.22
N PHE A 133 1.77 -5.38 12.87
CA PHE A 133 2.46 -6.62 13.24
C PHE A 133 3.54 -6.43 14.32
N ASN A 134 3.48 -5.33 15.07
CA ASN A 134 4.39 -5.03 16.17
C ASN A 134 5.87 -4.98 15.77
N LEU A 135 6.18 -4.64 14.54
CA LEU A 135 7.55 -4.52 14.06
C LEU A 135 8.17 -3.16 14.39
N ILE A 136 7.34 -2.17 14.64
CA ILE A 136 7.73 -0.84 15.14
C ILE A 136 6.70 -0.38 16.18
N PRO A 137 7.06 0.59 17.05
CA PRO A 137 6.14 1.17 18.04
C PRO A 137 4.93 1.84 17.44
#